data_c7bf1c1686eece0b9fdda1c1e33c12f8
#
_entry.id   c7bf1c1686eece0b9fdda1c1e33c12f8
#
_cell.length_a   1.000
_cell.length_b   1.000
_cell.length_c   1.000
_cell.angle_alpha   90.00
_cell.angle_beta   90.00
_cell.angle_gamma   90.00
#
_symmetry.space_group_name_H-M   'P 1'
#
loop_
_entity.id
_entity.type
_entity.pdbx_description
1 polymer ?
#
loop_
_entity_poly.entity_id
_entity_poly.type
_entity_poly.pdbx_seq_one_letter_code
_entity_poly.pdbx_strand_id
1 'polypeptide(L)'
;MTKTPHQDAVNEAVSNGSRKMFFPLILVTSLFFFWGFVHNLDPILIPHLRKAFNLSDLESSLIDSSVFIAYFAMALPAGYVMRKYGYKSGILIGLVLFGLGSILFVPAANSLQYMYFLGALFIIACGLTFLETAANPYVTILGPASTATRRLNFSQSFNGLAAYIAPAYIGPMILSGKNLTQAEMDGMNAPELHNYLLEEAASVKMPYLVLGLIILAVAVIIYFTAMPDIKDEDKEGADGASFTGALKSGKLRGGIIAQFFYVGAQVCVGSFFIKMATTAAGMGEDSAAKYLGFFGLAFMLGRFAGTFIMKYIDAQKLLLIYALINILLCVLVINGTGMIVVYGLIAIAFFMSIMFPTIFSMGIEDLGHNTKIGSSLIVMSIVGGALLPPVLGMISDKTGSIQNGYIVPLMCFVVIVFFAFARRKNRINNNAGE
;
A
#
# COMPACT_ATOMS: atom_id res chain seq x y z
N MET A 1 -18.12 -35.52 33.19
CA MET A 1 -16.95 -34.68 33.42
C MET A 1 -17.45 -33.26 33.72
N THR A 2 -17.53 -32.90 34.95
CA THR A 2 -17.97 -31.57 35.44
C THR A 2 -16.83 -30.56 35.22
N LYS A 3 -17.07 -29.60 34.35
CA LYS A 3 -16.12 -28.45 34.18
C LYS A 3 -16.00 -27.72 35.51
N THR A 4 -14.77 -27.39 35.91
CA THR A 4 -14.52 -26.65 37.11
C THR A 4 -14.91 -25.18 36.94
N PRO A 5 -15.51 -24.50 37.96
CA PRO A 5 -15.91 -23.10 37.89
C PRO A 5 -14.80 -22.13 37.45
N HIS A 6 -13.55 -22.49 37.68
CA HIS A 6 -12.39 -21.71 37.25
C HIS A 6 -12.16 -21.73 35.73
N GLN A 7 -12.51 -22.85 35.06
CA GLN A 7 -12.37 -23.00 33.60
C GLN A 7 -13.45 -22.22 32.85
N ASP A 8 -14.62 -22.09 33.44
CA ASP A 8 -15.74 -21.31 32.87
C ASP A 8 -15.46 -19.80 33.02
N ALA A 9 -14.90 -19.35 34.15
CA ALA A 9 -14.48 -17.95 34.34
C ALA A 9 -13.33 -17.54 33.41
N VAL A 10 -12.36 -18.40 33.16
CA VAL A 10 -11.28 -18.17 32.20
C VAL A 10 -11.83 -18.13 30.76
N ASN A 11 -12.72 -19.03 30.38
CA ASN A 11 -13.35 -19.06 29.07
C ASN A 11 -14.26 -17.83 28.83
N GLU A 12 -14.94 -17.38 29.87
CA GLU A 12 -15.78 -16.18 29.83
C GLU A 12 -14.96 -14.87 29.72
N ALA A 13 -13.85 -14.79 30.45
CA ALA A 13 -12.89 -13.68 30.34
C ALA A 13 -12.22 -13.63 28.94
N VAL A 14 -11.83 -14.79 28.39
CA VAL A 14 -11.29 -14.89 27.02
C VAL A 14 -12.36 -14.57 25.97
N SER A 15 -13.61 -15.02 26.15
CA SER A 15 -14.73 -14.71 25.27
C SER A 15 -15.10 -13.23 25.29
N ASN A 16 -15.17 -12.61 26.48
CA ASN A 16 -15.46 -11.17 26.65
C ASN A 16 -14.29 -10.29 26.15
N GLY A 17 -13.04 -10.70 26.35
CA GLY A 17 -11.87 -10.04 25.78
C GLY A 17 -11.86 -10.11 24.26
N SER A 18 -12.20 -11.27 23.70
CA SER A 18 -12.29 -11.48 22.24
C SER A 18 -13.41 -10.63 21.60
N ARG A 19 -14.57 -10.52 22.23
CA ARG A 19 -15.69 -9.66 21.75
C ARG A 19 -15.33 -8.18 21.78
N LYS A 20 -14.62 -7.72 22.82
CA LYS A 20 -14.19 -6.31 22.91
C LYS A 20 -13.15 -5.91 21.85
N MET A 21 -12.37 -6.86 21.34
CA MET A 21 -11.37 -6.60 20.28
C MET A 21 -11.93 -6.73 18.87
N PHE A 22 -13.05 -7.41 18.68
CA PHE A 22 -13.60 -7.73 17.36
C PHE A 22 -14.08 -6.49 16.60
N PHE A 23 -14.85 -5.61 17.25
CA PHE A 23 -15.37 -4.39 16.63
C PHE A 23 -14.26 -3.40 16.22
N PRO A 24 -13.28 -3.06 17.08
CA PRO A 24 -12.11 -2.30 16.68
C PRO A 24 -11.35 -2.90 15.50
N LEU A 25 -11.20 -4.23 15.47
CA LEU A 25 -10.53 -4.92 14.36
C LEU A 25 -11.30 -4.75 13.03
N ILE A 26 -12.64 -4.85 13.04
CA ILE A 26 -13.46 -4.61 11.85
C ILE A 26 -13.29 -3.16 11.37
N LEU A 27 -13.40 -2.18 12.29
CA LEU A 27 -13.23 -0.78 11.94
C LEU A 27 -11.86 -0.49 11.33
N VAL A 28 -10.79 -0.97 11.97
CA VAL A 28 -9.44 -0.75 11.43
C VAL A 28 -9.25 -1.51 10.11
N THR A 29 -9.83 -2.71 9.98
CA THR A 29 -9.80 -3.46 8.70
C THR A 29 -10.49 -2.70 7.58
N SER A 30 -11.61 -1.99 7.85
CA SER A 30 -12.27 -1.18 6.83
C SER A 30 -11.42 0.00 6.33
N LEU A 31 -10.50 0.51 7.16
CA LEU A 31 -9.57 1.57 6.74
C LEU A 31 -8.64 1.12 5.61
N PHE A 32 -8.26 -0.16 5.58
CA PHE A 32 -7.44 -0.71 4.50
C PHE A 32 -8.17 -0.69 3.15
N PHE A 33 -9.50 -0.84 3.17
CA PHE A 33 -10.30 -0.68 1.95
C PHE A 33 -10.28 0.77 1.46
N PHE A 34 -10.58 1.75 2.32
CA PHE A 34 -10.62 3.16 1.94
C PHE A 34 -9.25 3.68 1.50
N TRP A 35 -8.20 3.30 2.20
CA TRP A 35 -6.84 3.64 1.82
C TRP A 35 -6.46 3.02 0.45
N GLY A 36 -6.71 1.70 0.28
CA GLY A 36 -6.50 1.07 -1.01
C GLY A 36 -7.34 1.66 -2.12
N PHE A 37 -8.55 2.12 -1.80
CA PHE A 37 -9.47 2.71 -2.76
C PHE A 37 -8.87 3.99 -3.39
N VAL A 38 -8.42 4.95 -2.59
CA VAL A 38 -7.84 6.20 -3.11
C VAL A 38 -6.51 5.95 -3.83
N HIS A 39 -5.65 5.12 -3.26
CA HIS A 39 -4.34 4.84 -3.85
C HIS A 39 -4.45 4.19 -5.25
N ASN A 40 -5.51 3.42 -5.49
CA ASN A 40 -5.76 2.80 -6.78
C ASN A 40 -6.59 3.68 -7.74
N LEU A 41 -6.94 4.91 -7.36
CA LEU A 41 -7.44 5.92 -8.27
C LEU A 41 -6.32 6.72 -8.96
N ASP A 42 -5.11 6.75 -8.40
CA ASP A 42 -3.96 7.50 -8.95
C ASP A 42 -3.66 7.14 -10.42
N PRO A 43 -3.64 5.86 -10.84
CA PRO A 43 -3.41 5.49 -12.24
C PRO A 43 -4.47 6.02 -13.22
N ILE A 44 -5.67 6.35 -12.73
CA ILE A 44 -6.75 6.95 -13.51
C ILE A 44 -6.65 8.46 -13.48
N LEU A 45 -6.28 9.01 -12.33
CA LEU A 45 -6.18 10.44 -12.11
C LEU A 45 -5.02 11.07 -12.90
N ILE A 46 -3.87 10.37 -13.00
CA ILE A 46 -2.68 10.88 -13.69
C ILE A 46 -2.95 11.21 -15.17
N PRO A 47 -3.45 10.28 -16.00
CA PRO A 47 -3.78 10.59 -17.40
C PRO A 47 -4.85 11.67 -17.53
N HIS A 48 -5.82 11.67 -16.61
CA HIS A 48 -6.90 12.64 -16.57
C HIS A 48 -6.37 14.06 -16.29
N LEU A 49 -5.57 14.27 -15.25
CA LEU A 49 -4.95 15.57 -14.96
C LEU A 49 -3.95 15.98 -16.03
N ARG A 50 -3.19 15.03 -16.60
CA ARG A 50 -2.29 15.30 -17.70
C ARG A 50 -3.02 15.95 -18.88
N LYS A 51 -4.19 15.41 -19.23
CA LYS A 51 -5.04 15.93 -20.30
C LYS A 51 -5.67 17.27 -19.91
N ALA A 52 -6.27 17.37 -18.71
CA ALA A 52 -6.96 18.57 -18.25
C ALA A 52 -6.04 19.79 -18.13
N PHE A 53 -4.76 19.59 -17.84
CA PHE A 53 -3.76 20.65 -17.64
C PHE A 53 -2.67 20.70 -18.71
N ASN A 54 -2.76 19.87 -19.76
CA ASN A 54 -1.74 19.75 -20.81
C ASN A 54 -0.33 19.57 -20.24
N LEU A 55 -0.19 18.64 -19.25
CA LEU A 55 1.06 18.44 -18.52
C LEU A 55 2.10 17.71 -19.36
N SER A 56 3.34 18.12 -19.24
CA SER A 56 4.51 17.36 -19.68
C SER A 56 4.65 16.04 -18.90
N ASP A 57 5.50 15.13 -19.37
CA ASP A 57 5.82 13.88 -18.66
C ASP A 57 6.43 14.15 -17.29
N LEU A 58 7.29 15.16 -17.19
CA LEU A 58 7.89 15.58 -15.93
C LEU A 58 6.85 16.10 -14.94
N GLU A 59 5.96 16.99 -15.38
CA GLU A 59 4.89 17.52 -14.52
C GLU A 59 3.93 16.42 -14.08
N SER A 60 3.58 15.49 -14.95
CA SER A 60 2.75 14.34 -14.60
C SER A 60 3.40 13.44 -13.53
N SER A 61 4.73 13.30 -13.56
CA SER A 61 5.48 12.53 -12.56
C SER A 61 5.48 13.16 -11.16
N LEU A 62 5.18 14.47 -11.06
CA LEU A 62 5.07 15.13 -9.76
C LEU A 62 3.87 14.63 -8.95
N ILE A 63 2.88 14.01 -9.58
CA ILE A 63 1.73 13.40 -8.90
C ILE A 63 2.23 12.25 -8.00
N ASP A 64 2.92 11.28 -8.59
CA ASP A 64 3.52 10.18 -7.83
C ASP A 64 4.56 10.69 -6.82
N SER A 65 5.39 11.65 -7.24
CA SER A 65 6.41 12.24 -6.37
C SER A 65 5.82 12.90 -5.14
N SER A 66 4.68 13.58 -5.26
CA SER A 66 4.00 14.22 -4.13
C SER A 66 3.57 13.19 -3.09
N VAL A 67 3.06 12.04 -3.53
CA VAL A 67 2.67 10.91 -2.67
C VAL A 67 3.89 10.35 -1.93
N PHE A 68 4.95 10.00 -2.64
CA PHE A 68 6.13 9.39 -2.02
C PHE A 68 6.87 10.35 -1.07
N ILE A 69 6.92 11.66 -1.39
CA ILE A 69 7.47 12.69 -0.51
C ILE A 69 6.66 12.80 0.78
N ALA A 70 5.32 12.73 0.69
CA ALA A 70 4.45 12.74 1.87
C ALA A 70 4.73 11.52 2.76
N TYR A 71 4.86 10.33 2.19
CA TYR A 71 5.20 9.10 2.92
C TYR A 71 6.55 9.22 3.63
N PHE A 72 7.57 9.71 2.94
CA PHE A 72 8.88 9.90 3.53
C PHE A 72 8.87 10.94 4.65
N ALA A 73 8.26 12.11 4.42
CA ALA A 73 8.27 13.22 5.36
C ALA A 73 7.39 12.98 6.59
N MET A 74 6.22 12.33 6.41
CA MET A 74 5.20 12.22 7.46
C MET A 74 5.27 10.93 8.27
N ALA A 75 6.04 9.92 7.86
CA ALA A 75 6.14 8.66 8.59
C ALA A 75 6.71 8.85 10.02
N LEU A 76 7.77 9.65 10.19
CA LEU A 76 8.34 9.94 11.51
C LEU A 76 7.44 10.82 12.38
N PRO A 77 6.84 11.93 11.89
CA PRO A 77 5.81 12.67 12.62
C PRO A 77 4.65 11.77 13.07
N ALA A 78 4.15 10.86 12.21
CA ALA A 78 3.10 9.92 12.56
C ALA A 78 3.51 9.01 13.72
N GLY A 79 4.73 8.45 13.69
CA GLY A 79 5.27 7.65 14.79
C GLY A 79 5.41 8.43 16.10
N TYR A 80 5.83 9.69 16.04
CA TYR A 80 5.91 10.55 17.20
C TYR A 80 4.53 10.80 17.83
N VAL A 81 3.54 11.11 17.00
CA VAL A 81 2.15 11.31 17.46
C VAL A 81 1.62 10.04 18.11
N MET A 82 1.80 8.87 17.49
CA MET A 82 1.35 7.60 18.06
C MET A 82 2.05 7.27 19.38
N ARG A 83 3.35 7.58 19.51
CA ARG A 83 4.08 7.38 20.75
C ARG A 83 3.49 8.23 21.89
N LYS A 84 3.19 9.50 21.60
CA LYS A 84 2.72 10.47 22.60
C LYS A 84 1.23 10.32 22.92
N TYR A 85 0.40 10.06 21.91
CA TYR A 85 -1.07 10.13 22.01
C TYR A 85 -1.77 8.80 21.70
N GLY A 86 -1.05 7.71 21.42
CA GLY A 86 -1.60 6.40 21.10
C GLY A 86 -2.00 6.21 19.64
N TYR A 87 -2.33 4.97 19.27
CA TYR A 87 -2.68 4.58 17.90
C TYR A 87 -3.97 5.26 17.41
N LYS A 88 -4.99 5.38 18.29
CA LYS A 88 -6.27 6.01 17.95
C LYS A 88 -6.07 7.43 17.44
N SER A 89 -5.20 8.21 18.09
CA SER A 89 -4.91 9.59 17.70
C SER A 89 -4.24 9.65 16.32
N GLY A 90 -3.28 8.73 16.04
CA GLY A 90 -2.68 8.62 14.72
C GLY A 90 -3.70 8.30 13.63
N ILE A 91 -4.61 7.35 13.88
CA ILE A 91 -5.69 7.00 12.96
C ILE A 91 -6.62 8.19 12.72
N LEU A 92 -7.04 8.90 13.77
CA LEU A 92 -7.94 10.06 13.65
C LEU A 92 -7.30 11.20 12.85
N ILE A 93 -6.05 11.55 13.12
CA ILE A 93 -5.30 12.56 12.35
C ILE A 93 -5.21 12.12 10.88
N GLY A 94 -4.87 10.86 10.64
CA GLY A 94 -4.80 10.32 9.30
C GLY A 94 -6.12 10.45 8.54
N LEU A 95 -7.24 10.09 9.16
CA LEU A 95 -8.57 10.20 8.55
C LEU A 95 -9.00 11.66 8.30
N VAL A 96 -8.68 12.57 9.23
CA VAL A 96 -8.99 14.00 9.06
C VAL A 96 -8.18 14.58 7.89
N LEU A 97 -6.88 14.31 7.82
CA LEU A 97 -6.04 14.76 6.69
C LEU A 97 -6.52 14.16 5.37
N PHE A 98 -6.82 12.86 5.34
CA PHE A 98 -7.34 12.19 4.16
C PHE A 98 -8.67 12.81 3.71
N GLY A 99 -9.63 12.98 4.63
CA GLY A 99 -10.95 13.55 4.32
C GLY A 99 -10.86 15.00 3.83
N LEU A 100 -10.07 15.84 4.52
CA LEU A 100 -9.85 17.23 4.13
C LEU A 100 -9.14 17.34 2.77
N GLY A 101 -8.07 16.54 2.56
CA GLY A 101 -7.37 16.50 1.29
C GLY A 101 -8.30 16.10 0.13
N SER A 102 -9.20 15.12 0.35
CA SER A 102 -10.21 14.74 -0.65
C SER A 102 -11.21 15.85 -0.95
N ILE A 103 -11.66 16.60 0.06
CA ILE A 103 -12.56 17.74 -0.14
C ILE A 103 -11.87 18.89 -0.90
N LEU A 104 -10.56 19.07 -0.71
CA LEU A 104 -9.78 20.10 -1.43
C LEU A 104 -9.72 19.88 -2.94
N PHE A 105 -10.08 18.70 -3.46
CA PHE A 105 -10.27 18.49 -4.90
C PHE A 105 -11.38 19.39 -5.49
N VAL A 106 -12.37 19.76 -4.68
CA VAL A 106 -13.47 20.65 -5.16
C VAL A 106 -12.95 22.05 -5.52
N PRO A 107 -12.29 22.82 -4.62
CA PRO A 107 -11.71 24.09 -4.99
C PRO A 107 -10.57 23.96 -5.99
N ALA A 108 -9.78 22.88 -5.98
CA ALA A 108 -8.74 22.62 -6.95
C ALA A 108 -9.30 22.55 -8.38
N ALA A 109 -10.38 21.78 -8.58
CA ALA A 109 -11.05 21.66 -9.87
C ALA A 109 -11.73 22.96 -10.33
N ASN A 110 -12.24 23.78 -9.39
CA ASN A 110 -12.85 25.08 -9.72
C ASN A 110 -11.82 26.12 -10.16
N SER A 111 -10.59 26.03 -9.65
CA SER A 111 -9.53 27.02 -9.96
C SER A 111 -8.74 26.70 -11.21
N LEU A 112 -8.86 25.49 -11.77
CA LEU A 112 -8.02 24.97 -12.87
C LEU A 112 -6.53 25.20 -12.61
N GLN A 113 -6.07 25.06 -11.34
CA GLN A 113 -4.67 25.21 -10.99
C GLN A 113 -4.09 23.86 -10.57
N TYR A 114 -3.18 23.33 -11.36
CA TYR A 114 -2.54 22.04 -11.14
C TYR A 114 -1.90 21.92 -9.75
N MET A 115 -1.26 22.99 -9.25
CA MET A 115 -0.62 23.00 -7.92
C MET A 115 -1.61 22.78 -6.78
N TYR A 116 -2.89 23.13 -6.93
CA TYR A 116 -3.90 22.84 -5.91
C TYR A 116 -4.26 21.37 -5.88
N PHE A 117 -4.27 20.68 -7.03
CA PHE A 117 -4.42 19.23 -7.08
C PHE A 117 -3.24 18.51 -6.43
N LEU A 118 -2.00 18.93 -6.72
CA LEU A 118 -0.81 18.38 -6.07
C LEU A 118 -0.85 18.60 -4.55
N GLY A 119 -1.25 19.78 -4.10
CA GLY A 119 -1.41 20.08 -2.68
C GLY A 119 -2.48 19.20 -2.01
N ALA A 120 -3.63 19.00 -2.68
CA ALA A 120 -4.69 18.12 -2.19
C ALA A 120 -4.22 16.66 -2.10
N LEU A 121 -3.55 16.14 -3.13
CA LEU A 121 -2.95 14.80 -3.14
C LEU A 121 -1.89 14.64 -2.05
N PHE A 122 -1.02 15.63 -1.87
CA PHE A 122 -0.02 15.62 -0.80
C PHE A 122 -0.67 15.52 0.57
N ILE A 123 -1.76 16.27 0.85
CA ILE A 123 -2.50 16.21 2.11
C ILE A 123 -3.17 14.84 2.28
N ILE A 124 -3.78 14.28 1.23
CA ILE A 124 -4.29 12.91 1.25
C ILE A 124 -3.18 11.93 1.62
N ALA A 125 -2.04 12.01 0.94
CA ALA A 125 -0.91 11.11 1.17
C ALA A 125 -0.31 11.25 2.57
N CYS A 126 -0.29 12.46 3.16
CA CYS A 126 0.02 12.65 4.57
C CYS A 126 -0.95 11.86 5.46
N GLY A 127 -2.25 11.95 5.18
CA GLY A 127 -3.28 11.18 5.90
C GLY A 127 -3.08 9.68 5.76
N LEU A 128 -2.82 9.19 4.55
CA LEU A 128 -2.53 7.79 4.28
C LEU A 128 -1.29 7.31 5.03
N THR A 129 -0.24 8.12 5.11
CA THR A 129 0.98 7.81 5.86
C THR A 129 0.68 7.60 7.35
N PHE A 130 -0.12 8.49 7.96
CA PHE A 130 -0.57 8.32 9.34
C PHE A 130 -1.38 7.04 9.53
N LEU A 131 -2.34 6.76 8.63
CA LEU A 131 -3.15 5.55 8.69
C LEU A 131 -2.30 4.30 8.57
N GLU A 132 -1.37 4.26 7.62
CA GLU A 132 -0.51 3.10 7.38
C GLU A 132 0.44 2.84 8.54
N THR A 133 1.03 3.90 9.09
CA THR A 133 1.92 3.82 10.24
C THR A 133 1.18 3.37 11.50
N ALA A 134 -0.10 3.72 11.66
CA ALA A 134 -0.91 3.39 12.83
C ALA A 134 -1.67 2.07 12.68
N ALA A 135 -2.40 1.87 11.57
CA ALA A 135 -3.31 0.73 11.42
C ALA A 135 -2.57 -0.61 11.26
N ASN A 136 -1.44 -0.63 10.53
CA ASN A 136 -0.67 -1.87 10.35
C ASN A 136 -0.22 -2.49 11.70
N PRO A 137 0.53 -1.78 12.56
CA PRO A 137 0.91 -2.34 13.86
C PRO A 137 -0.31 -2.57 14.76
N TYR A 138 -1.31 -1.70 14.72
CA TYR A 138 -2.50 -1.86 15.55
C TYR A 138 -3.22 -3.18 15.27
N VAL A 139 -3.39 -3.57 14.00
CA VAL A 139 -3.94 -4.89 13.64
C VAL A 139 -3.07 -6.04 14.18
N THR A 140 -1.74 -5.90 14.19
CA THR A 140 -0.86 -6.98 14.68
C THR A 140 -0.95 -7.19 16.19
N ILE A 141 -1.30 -6.16 16.96
CA ILE A 141 -1.42 -6.22 18.41
C ILE A 141 -2.87 -6.50 18.89
N LEU A 142 -3.88 -6.38 18.03
CA LEU A 142 -5.27 -6.74 18.35
C LEU A 142 -5.49 -8.25 18.31
N GLY A 143 -4.83 -9.01 19.21
CA GLY A 143 -5.01 -10.45 19.35
C GLY A 143 -3.68 -11.21 19.50
N PRO A 144 -3.69 -12.56 19.47
CA PRO A 144 -2.50 -13.38 19.72
C PRO A 144 -1.36 -13.08 18.74
N ALA A 145 -0.11 -13.00 19.25
CA ALA A 145 1.08 -12.75 18.44
C ALA A 145 1.28 -13.81 17.34
N SER A 146 0.97 -15.08 17.63
CA SER A 146 1.08 -16.20 16.68
C SER A 146 0.23 -16.02 15.40
N THR A 147 -0.82 -15.20 15.44
CA THR A 147 -1.69 -14.92 14.28
C THR A 147 -1.55 -13.49 13.73
N ALA A 148 -0.61 -12.70 14.25
CA ALA A 148 -0.44 -11.30 13.90
C ALA A 148 -0.27 -11.06 12.39
N THR A 149 0.68 -11.77 11.77
CA THR A 149 0.95 -11.66 10.32
C THR A 149 -0.27 -12.07 9.48
N ARG A 150 -1.00 -13.12 9.88
CA ARG A 150 -2.22 -13.56 9.19
C ARG A 150 -3.34 -12.52 9.30
N ARG A 151 -3.53 -11.91 10.49
CA ARG A 151 -4.51 -10.82 10.68
C ARG A 151 -4.19 -9.63 9.80
N LEU A 152 -2.92 -9.21 9.75
CA LEU A 152 -2.50 -8.09 8.92
C LEU A 152 -2.72 -8.41 7.43
N ASN A 153 -2.33 -9.61 6.96
CA ASN A 153 -2.59 -10.03 5.58
C ASN A 153 -4.09 -10.05 5.25
N PHE A 154 -4.93 -10.53 6.18
CA PHE A 154 -6.39 -10.50 6.02
C PHE A 154 -6.90 -9.06 5.88
N SER A 155 -6.51 -8.14 6.75
CA SER A 155 -6.90 -6.72 6.68
C SER A 155 -6.41 -6.08 5.37
N GLN A 156 -5.18 -6.35 4.97
CA GLN A 156 -4.61 -5.89 3.70
C GLN A 156 -5.30 -6.49 2.46
N SER A 157 -6.04 -7.61 2.61
CA SER A 157 -6.82 -8.17 1.49
C SER A 157 -7.97 -7.24 1.07
N PHE A 158 -8.49 -6.42 1.98
CA PHE A 158 -9.48 -5.39 1.66
C PHE A 158 -8.89 -4.22 0.88
N ASN A 159 -7.60 -3.92 1.09
CA ASN A 159 -6.87 -3.00 0.21
C ASN A 159 -6.76 -3.60 -1.22
N GLY A 160 -6.46 -4.90 -1.33
CA GLY A 160 -6.46 -5.60 -2.62
C GLY A 160 -7.84 -5.61 -3.30
N LEU A 161 -8.93 -5.75 -2.53
CA LEU A 161 -10.29 -5.65 -3.06
C LEU A 161 -10.59 -4.24 -3.60
N ALA A 162 -10.14 -3.21 -2.89
CA ALA A 162 -10.27 -1.83 -3.33
C ALA A 162 -9.49 -1.55 -4.62
N ALA A 163 -8.34 -2.19 -4.82
CA ALA A 163 -7.54 -2.08 -6.04
C ALA A 163 -8.29 -2.56 -7.30
N TYR A 164 -9.25 -3.47 -7.14
CA TYR A 164 -10.14 -3.90 -8.22
C TYR A 164 -11.37 -2.97 -8.34
N ILE A 165 -12.03 -2.67 -7.21
CA ILE A 165 -13.30 -1.94 -7.20
C ILE A 165 -13.11 -0.48 -7.64
N ALA A 166 -12.07 0.21 -7.17
CA ALA A 166 -11.89 1.64 -7.45
C ALA A 166 -11.76 1.93 -8.96
N PRO A 167 -10.85 1.28 -9.71
CA PRO A 167 -10.77 1.48 -11.15
C PRO A 167 -12.02 1.01 -11.91
N ALA A 168 -12.62 -0.11 -11.51
CA ALA A 168 -13.74 -0.71 -12.23
C ALA A 168 -15.03 0.12 -12.16
N TYR A 169 -15.29 0.77 -11.03
CA TYR A 169 -16.55 1.50 -10.81
C TYR A 169 -16.40 3.02 -10.84
N ILE A 170 -15.29 3.55 -10.31
CA ILE A 170 -15.05 5.00 -10.30
C ILE A 170 -14.30 5.47 -11.54
N GLY A 171 -13.42 4.62 -12.08
CA GLY A 171 -12.71 4.93 -13.31
C GLY A 171 -13.62 5.42 -14.45
N PRO A 172 -14.69 4.69 -14.81
CA PRO A 172 -15.64 5.16 -15.81
C PRO A 172 -16.32 6.49 -15.50
N MET A 173 -16.51 6.80 -14.21
CA MET A 173 -17.11 8.09 -13.81
C MET A 173 -16.14 9.25 -14.02
N ILE A 174 -14.86 9.05 -13.71
CA ILE A 174 -13.80 10.06 -13.90
C ILE A 174 -13.49 10.22 -15.39
N LEU A 175 -13.47 9.12 -16.16
CA LEU A 175 -13.12 9.10 -17.57
C LEU A 175 -14.35 9.27 -18.51
N SER A 176 -15.52 9.62 -17.97
CA SER A 176 -16.77 9.75 -18.76
C SER A 176 -16.82 10.98 -19.67
N GLY A 177 -15.83 11.86 -19.59
CA GLY A 177 -15.70 13.05 -20.45
C GLY A 177 -15.49 12.70 -21.93
N LYS A 178 -15.67 13.67 -22.82
CA LYS A 178 -15.36 13.53 -24.24
C LYS A 178 -13.85 13.35 -24.42
N ASN A 179 -13.43 12.22 -24.94
CA ASN A 179 -12.02 11.98 -25.26
C ASN A 179 -11.63 12.73 -26.54
N LEU A 180 -11.33 14.02 -26.44
CA LEU A 180 -10.82 14.82 -27.54
C LEU A 180 -9.31 14.54 -27.73
N THR A 181 -8.91 14.43 -28.99
CA THR A 181 -7.50 14.37 -29.37
C THR A 181 -6.87 15.75 -29.27
N GLN A 182 -5.53 15.82 -29.19
CA GLN A 182 -4.80 17.10 -29.16
C GLN A 182 -5.16 17.98 -30.35
N ALA A 183 -5.29 17.40 -31.52
CA ALA A 183 -5.66 18.12 -32.73
C ALA A 183 -7.08 18.74 -32.67
N GLU A 184 -8.03 18.06 -32.03
CA GLU A 184 -9.39 18.60 -31.81
C GLU A 184 -9.37 19.73 -30.78
N MET A 185 -8.55 19.62 -29.72
CA MET A 185 -8.37 20.67 -28.71
C MET A 185 -7.69 21.91 -29.32
N ASP A 186 -6.68 21.73 -30.17
CA ASP A 186 -5.97 22.80 -30.84
C ASP A 186 -6.89 23.55 -31.84
N GLY A 187 -7.95 22.90 -32.32
CA GLY A 187 -8.98 23.50 -33.20
C GLY A 187 -10.09 24.27 -32.48
N MET A 188 -10.15 24.20 -31.13
CA MET A 188 -11.17 24.89 -30.34
C MET A 188 -10.84 26.38 -30.15
N ASN A 189 -11.88 27.22 -30.04
CA ASN A 189 -11.68 28.57 -29.56
C ASN A 189 -11.43 28.61 -28.06
N ALA A 190 -10.80 29.68 -27.53
CA ALA A 190 -10.41 29.79 -26.15
C ALA A 190 -11.55 29.55 -25.10
N PRO A 191 -12.81 30.07 -25.31
CA PRO A 191 -13.92 29.76 -24.40
C PRO A 191 -14.36 28.29 -24.42
N GLU A 192 -14.38 27.67 -25.62
CA GLU A 192 -14.76 26.24 -25.76
C GLU A 192 -13.74 25.33 -25.08
N LEU A 193 -12.44 25.57 -25.30
CA LEU A 193 -11.37 24.86 -24.64
C LEU A 193 -11.44 25.02 -23.13
N HIS A 194 -11.66 26.27 -22.65
CA HIS A 194 -11.76 26.54 -21.21
C HIS A 194 -12.94 25.77 -20.57
N ASN A 195 -14.11 25.78 -21.17
CA ASN A 195 -15.27 25.04 -20.69
C ASN A 195 -15.04 23.54 -20.71
N TYR A 196 -14.41 23.00 -21.76
CA TYR A 196 -14.05 21.60 -21.85
C TYR A 196 -13.10 21.19 -20.71
N LEU A 197 -12.06 21.97 -20.44
CA LEU A 197 -11.11 21.71 -19.36
C LEU A 197 -11.76 21.81 -17.97
N LEU A 198 -12.73 22.74 -17.80
CA LEU A 198 -13.54 22.83 -16.57
C LEU A 198 -14.42 21.58 -16.36
N GLU A 199 -15.09 21.11 -17.41
CA GLU A 199 -15.90 19.88 -17.35
C GLU A 199 -15.04 18.66 -17.04
N GLU A 200 -13.87 18.55 -17.68
CA GLU A 200 -12.92 17.48 -17.45
C GLU A 200 -12.42 17.51 -15.99
N ALA A 201 -11.92 18.65 -15.52
CA ALA A 201 -11.49 18.81 -14.13
C ALA A 201 -12.64 18.61 -13.11
N ALA A 202 -13.90 18.88 -13.51
CA ALA A 202 -15.06 18.71 -12.65
C ALA A 202 -15.41 17.22 -12.39
N SER A 203 -15.03 16.31 -13.29
CA SER A 203 -15.35 14.88 -13.17
C SER A 203 -14.80 14.24 -11.88
N VAL A 204 -13.68 14.73 -11.37
CA VAL A 204 -13.08 14.25 -10.11
C VAL A 204 -13.74 14.83 -8.83
N LYS A 205 -14.50 15.92 -8.94
CA LYS A 205 -15.10 16.59 -7.76
C LYS A 205 -15.99 15.67 -6.95
N MET A 206 -16.99 15.08 -7.61
CA MET A 206 -17.99 14.26 -6.89
C MET A 206 -17.38 12.98 -6.30
N PRO A 207 -16.57 12.19 -7.01
CA PRO A 207 -15.92 11.03 -6.42
C PRO A 207 -15.10 11.36 -5.18
N TYR A 208 -14.26 12.41 -5.24
CA TYR A 208 -13.39 12.78 -4.12
C TYR A 208 -14.16 13.47 -2.97
N LEU A 209 -15.20 14.28 -3.27
CA LEU A 209 -16.07 14.87 -2.25
C LEU A 209 -16.80 13.79 -1.45
N VAL A 210 -17.43 12.84 -2.14
CA VAL A 210 -18.15 11.72 -1.50
C VAL A 210 -17.19 10.88 -0.68
N LEU A 211 -16.02 10.56 -1.21
CA LEU A 211 -14.99 9.83 -0.49
C LEU A 211 -14.55 10.59 0.77
N GLY A 212 -14.26 11.88 0.66
CA GLY A 212 -13.87 12.73 1.79
C GLY A 212 -14.93 12.76 2.90
N LEU A 213 -16.21 12.91 2.54
CA LEU A 213 -17.32 12.88 3.50
C LEU A 213 -17.47 11.52 4.19
N ILE A 214 -17.33 10.40 3.44
CA ILE A 214 -17.35 9.05 4.00
C ILE A 214 -16.19 8.88 5.00
N ILE A 215 -14.99 9.30 4.65
CA ILE A 215 -13.80 9.20 5.51
C ILE A 215 -13.97 10.03 6.79
N LEU A 216 -14.51 11.24 6.70
CA LEU A 216 -14.79 12.05 7.88
C LEU A 216 -15.88 11.42 8.76
N ALA A 217 -16.92 10.81 8.16
CA ALA A 217 -17.93 10.06 8.91
C ALA A 217 -17.29 8.86 9.64
N VAL A 218 -16.39 8.12 9.00
CA VAL A 218 -15.61 7.04 9.63
C VAL A 218 -14.74 7.59 10.77
N ALA A 219 -14.13 8.77 10.60
CA ALA A 219 -13.36 9.43 11.67
C ALA A 219 -14.24 9.70 12.91
N VAL A 220 -15.47 10.20 12.69
CA VAL A 220 -16.45 10.43 13.77
C VAL A 220 -16.82 9.11 14.46
N ILE A 221 -17.08 8.03 13.71
CA ILE A 221 -17.38 6.72 14.30
C ILE A 221 -16.22 6.23 15.15
N ILE A 222 -14.98 6.32 14.65
CA ILE A 222 -13.78 5.92 15.39
C ILE A 222 -13.56 6.79 16.62
N TYR A 223 -13.84 8.08 16.55
CA TYR A 223 -13.74 9.00 17.69
C TYR A 223 -14.60 8.53 18.87
N PHE A 224 -15.85 8.14 18.62
CA PHE A 224 -16.76 7.65 19.66
C PHE A 224 -16.56 6.18 20.02
N THR A 225 -15.81 5.41 19.23
CA THR A 225 -15.53 3.99 19.52
C THR A 225 -14.44 3.87 20.58
N ALA A 226 -14.70 3.07 21.61
CA ALA A 226 -13.68 2.67 22.57
C ALA A 226 -12.70 1.73 21.89
N MET A 227 -11.56 2.24 21.48
CA MET A 227 -10.46 1.43 20.95
C MET A 227 -9.54 1.03 22.11
N PRO A 228 -9.19 -0.26 22.25
CA PRO A 228 -8.24 -0.68 23.27
C PRO A 228 -6.94 0.10 23.12
N ASP A 229 -6.63 0.93 24.10
CA ASP A 229 -5.33 1.59 24.16
C ASP A 229 -4.37 0.56 24.75
N ILE A 230 -3.62 -0.10 23.86
CA ILE A 230 -2.57 -1.01 24.28
C ILE A 230 -1.44 -0.11 24.72
N LYS A 231 -1.51 0.30 25.98
CA LYS A 231 -0.42 0.97 26.67
C LYS A 231 0.67 -0.07 26.78
N ASP A 232 1.86 0.28 26.32
CA ASP A 232 3.06 -0.43 26.71
C ASP A 232 3.04 -0.50 28.25
N GLU A 233 3.05 -1.73 28.83
CA GLU A 233 2.83 -1.98 30.26
C GLU A 233 3.90 -1.34 31.18
N ASP A 234 4.91 -0.72 30.61
CA ASP A 234 5.97 -0.03 31.34
C ASP A 234 5.79 1.49 31.33
N LYS A 235 5.02 2.00 32.29
CA LYS A 235 4.98 3.45 32.57
C LYS A 235 6.33 4.03 33.02
N GLU A 236 7.30 3.20 33.36
CA GLU A 236 8.67 3.63 33.72
C GLU A 236 9.64 3.71 32.52
N GLY A 237 9.23 3.22 31.32
CA GLY A 237 10.08 3.16 30.12
C GLY A 237 9.68 4.08 28.97
N ALA A 238 8.73 5.03 29.16
CA ALA A 238 8.34 5.96 28.08
C ALA A 238 9.52 6.83 27.57
N ASP A 239 10.53 7.05 28.40
CA ASP A 239 11.80 7.70 28.02
C ASP A 239 12.79 6.75 27.30
N GLY A 240 12.55 5.44 27.30
CA GLY A 240 13.44 4.43 26.67
C GLY A 240 13.20 4.19 25.19
N ALA A 241 12.04 4.60 24.63
CA ALA A 241 11.77 4.44 23.19
C ALA A 241 12.61 5.45 22.40
N SER A 242 13.61 4.97 21.68
CA SER A 242 14.51 5.81 20.89
C SER A 242 14.67 5.29 19.47
N PHE A 243 14.92 6.21 18.56
CA PHE A 243 15.22 5.89 17.15
C PHE A 243 16.43 4.95 17.03
N THR A 244 17.49 5.26 17.77
CA THR A 244 18.71 4.43 17.84
C THR A 244 18.45 3.08 18.49
N GLY A 245 17.58 3.02 19.51
CA GLY A 245 17.14 1.78 20.16
C GLY A 245 16.37 0.88 19.20
N ALA A 246 15.43 1.42 18.45
CA ALA A 246 14.69 0.68 17.43
C ALA A 246 15.63 0.10 16.35
N LEU A 247 16.58 0.88 15.86
CA LEU A 247 17.55 0.46 14.83
C LEU A 247 18.57 -0.58 15.32
N LYS A 248 18.71 -0.83 16.64
CA LYS A 248 19.53 -1.95 17.14
C LYS A 248 18.90 -3.31 16.76
N SER A 249 17.57 -3.36 16.57
CA SER A 249 16.89 -4.60 16.15
C SER A 249 17.32 -5.00 14.73
N GLY A 250 17.98 -6.15 14.61
CA GLY A 250 18.29 -6.75 13.31
C GLY A 250 17.02 -7.13 12.52
N LYS A 251 15.93 -7.44 13.22
CA LYS A 251 14.62 -7.73 12.64
C LYS A 251 14.09 -6.50 11.92
N LEU A 252 14.11 -5.35 12.59
CA LEU A 252 13.64 -4.09 12.02
C LEU A 252 14.50 -3.64 10.84
N ARG A 253 15.83 -3.67 10.98
CA ARG A 253 16.73 -3.28 9.87
C ARG A 253 16.50 -4.14 8.62
N GLY A 254 16.39 -5.46 8.81
CA GLY A 254 16.05 -6.37 7.72
C GLY A 254 14.68 -6.08 7.12
N GLY A 255 13.68 -5.76 7.96
CA GLY A 255 12.34 -5.38 7.53
C GLY A 255 12.31 -4.09 6.69
N ILE A 256 13.04 -3.05 7.12
CA ILE A 256 13.17 -1.77 6.39
C ILE A 256 13.78 -2.02 5.00
N ILE A 257 14.90 -2.75 4.95
CA ILE A 257 15.57 -3.07 3.67
C ILE A 257 14.65 -3.90 2.78
N ALA A 258 14.06 -4.98 3.30
CA ALA A 258 13.19 -5.84 2.54
C ALA A 258 11.94 -5.09 2.01
N GLN A 259 11.38 -4.19 2.82
CA GLN A 259 10.21 -3.40 2.44
C GLN A 259 10.53 -2.39 1.35
N PHE A 260 11.69 -1.73 1.43
CA PHE A 260 12.19 -0.82 0.39
C PHE A 260 12.28 -1.53 -0.97
N PHE A 261 12.95 -2.67 -1.01
CA PHE A 261 13.09 -3.44 -2.24
C PHE A 261 11.76 -4.05 -2.70
N TYR A 262 10.90 -4.48 -1.76
CA TYR A 262 9.58 -5.00 -2.13
C TYR A 262 8.72 -3.95 -2.82
N VAL A 263 8.58 -2.76 -2.22
CA VAL A 263 7.74 -1.69 -2.82
C VAL A 263 8.32 -1.25 -4.14
N GLY A 264 9.65 -1.16 -4.24
CA GLY A 264 10.30 -0.90 -5.52
C GLY A 264 9.99 -1.95 -6.59
N ALA A 265 10.04 -3.25 -6.25
CA ALA A 265 9.65 -4.32 -7.17
C ALA A 265 8.18 -4.20 -7.59
N GLN A 266 7.30 -3.95 -6.63
CA GLN A 266 5.85 -3.81 -6.88
C GLN A 266 5.57 -2.69 -7.88
N VAL A 267 6.16 -1.52 -7.66
CA VAL A 267 5.97 -0.35 -8.55
C VAL A 267 6.63 -0.61 -9.92
N CYS A 268 7.83 -1.17 -9.96
CA CYS A 268 8.48 -1.55 -11.22
C CYS A 268 7.60 -2.46 -12.08
N VAL A 269 7.07 -3.53 -11.50
CA VAL A 269 6.25 -4.50 -12.25
C VAL A 269 4.93 -3.89 -12.69
N GLY A 270 4.28 -3.10 -11.83
CA GLY A 270 3.00 -2.46 -12.14
C GLY A 270 3.12 -1.36 -13.19
N SER A 271 4.03 -0.40 -12.99
CA SER A 271 4.17 0.79 -13.84
C SER A 271 4.68 0.46 -15.24
N PHE A 272 5.53 -0.57 -15.37
CA PHE A 272 6.06 -0.98 -16.68
C PHE A 272 5.30 -2.14 -17.33
N PHE A 273 4.16 -2.57 -16.74
CA PHE A 273 3.37 -3.69 -17.25
C PHE A 273 2.93 -3.49 -18.71
N ILE A 274 2.30 -2.35 -19.02
CA ILE A 274 1.80 -2.06 -20.39
C ILE A 274 2.96 -2.03 -21.37
N LYS A 275 4.04 -1.30 -21.07
CA LYS A 275 5.24 -1.25 -21.92
C LYS A 275 5.84 -2.63 -22.17
N MET A 276 5.89 -3.48 -21.14
CA MET A 276 6.37 -4.85 -21.29
C MET A 276 5.44 -5.70 -22.16
N ALA A 277 4.13 -5.62 -21.92
CA ALA A 277 3.14 -6.39 -22.66
C ALA A 277 3.10 -5.99 -24.15
N THR A 278 3.16 -4.70 -24.47
CA THR A 278 3.22 -4.21 -25.86
C THR A 278 4.52 -4.64 -26.56
N THR A 279 5.67 -4.55 -25.86
CA THR A 279 6.98 -4.88 -26.44
C THR A 279 7.16 -6.38 -26.61
N ALA A 280 6.85 -7.21 -25.60
CA ALA A 280 7.15 -8.64 -25.60
C ALA A 280 6.08 -9.47 -26.33
N ALA A 281 4.80 -9.05 -26.30
CA ALA A 281 3.69 -9.79 -26.91
C ALA A 281 3.15 -9.10 -28.18
N GLY A 282 3.65 -7.93 -28.57
CA GLY A 282 3.21 -7.21 -29.78
C GLY A 282 1.74 -6.80 -29.75
N MET A 283 1.13 -6.69 -28.55
CA MET A 283 -0.28 -6.32 -28.41
C MET A 283 -0.46 -4.80 -28.37
N GLY A 284 -1.63 -4.33 -28.75
CA GLY A 284 -1.99 -2.90 -28.61
C GLY A 284 -2.15 -2.50 -27.13
N GLU A 285 -1.96 -1.22 -26.82
CA GLU A 285 -2.06 -0.64 -25.48
C GLU A 285 -3.41 -0.93 -24.80
N ASP A 286 -4.53 -0.84 -25.53
CA ASP A 286 -5.86 -1.15 -25.01
C ASP A 286 -5.99 -2.59 -24.53
N SER A 287 -5.39 -3.53 -25.25
CA SER A 287 -5.35 -4.93 -24.86
C SER A 287 -4.44 -5.12 -23.64
N ALA A 288 -3.28 -4.48 -23.62
CA ALA A 288 -2.34 -4.52 -22.50
C ALA A 288 -2.99 -3.95 -21.22
N ALA A 289 -3.77 -2.87 -21.33
CA ALA A 289 -4.52 -2.29 -20.21
C ALA A 289 -5.56 -3.26 -19.62
N LYS A 290 -6.24 -4.07 -20.46
CA LYS A 290 -7.14 -5.12 -19.97
C LYS A 290 -6.39 -6.19 -19.19
N TYR A 291 -5.20 -6.60 -19.66
CA TYR A 291 -4.35 -7.55 -18.93
C TYR A 291 -3.79 -6.96 -17.63
N LEU A 292 -3.55 -5.64 -17.55
CA LEU A 292 -3.24 -4.96 -16.29
C LEU A 292 -4.41 -5.07 -15.29
N GLY A 293 -5.66 -5.07 -15.76
CA GLY A 293 -6.81 -5.40 -14.91
C GLY A 293 -6.72 -6.82 -14.31
N PHE A 294 -6.31 -7.82 -15.10
CA PHE A 294 -6.06 -9.18 -14.58
C PHE A 294 -4.88 -9.25 -13.62
N PHE A 295 -3.85 -8.42 -13.79
CA PHE A 295 -2.76 -8.25 -12.84
C PHE A 295 -3.29 -7.79 -11.46
N GLY A 296 -4.14 -6.76 -11.42
CA GLY A 296 -4.79 -6.29 -10.19
C GLY A 296 -5.67 -7.36 -9.56
N LEU A 297 -6.45 -8.09 -10.36
CA LEU A 297 -7.28 -9.21 -9.90
C LEU A 297 -6.42 -10.34 -9.31
N ALA A 298 -5.34 -10.72 -9.97
CA ALA A 298 -4.40 -11.74 -9.47
C ALA A 298 -3.77 -11.32 -8.15
N PHE A 299 -3.39 -10.05 -8.02
CA PHE A 299 -2.86 -9.48 -6.77
C PHE A 299 -3.87 -9.57 -5.63
N MET A 300 -5.14 -9.23 -5.88
CA MET A 300 -6.22 -9.36 -4.90
C MET A 300 -6.42 -10.83 -4.51
N LEU A 301 -6.59 -11.73 -5.47
CA LEU A 301 -6.79 -13.15 -5.23
C LEU A 301 -5.61 -13.78 -4.49
N GLY A 302 -4.38 -13.37 -4.83
CA GLY A 302 -3.16 -13.81 -4.17
C GLY A 302 -3.12 -13.45 -2.68
N ARG A 303 -3.63 -12.28 -2.28
CA ARG A 303 -3.74 -11.87 -0.87
C ARG A 303 -4.72 -12.76 -0.11
N PHE A 304 -5.92 -13.01 -0.64
CA PHE A 304 -6.88 -13.89 0.01
C PHE A 304 -6.36 -15.33 0.08
N ALA A 305 -5.85 -15.86 -1.03
CA ALA A 305 -5.27 -17.20 -1.09
C ALA A 305 -4.09 -17.36 -0.13
N GLY A 306 -3.15 -16.42 -0.14
CA GLY A 306 -2.00 -16.43 0.76
C GLY A 306 -2.40 -16.35 2.23
N THR A 307 -3.38 -15.50 2.58
CA THR A 307 -3.93 -15.42 3.94
C THR A 307 -4.56 -16.76 4.37
N PHE A 308 -5.24 -17.45 3.45
CA PHE A 308 -5.81 -18.76 3.72
C PHE A 308 -4.70 -19.81 3.91
N ILE A 309 -3.69 -19.82 3.04
CA ILE A 309 -2.56 -20.76 3.10
C ILE A 309 -1.76 -20.58 4.40
N MET A 310 -1.68 -19.35 4.95
CA MET A 310 -1.04 -19.07 6.25
C MET A 310 -1.71 -19.72 7.45
N LYS A 311 -2.87 -20.39 7.28
CA LYS A 311 -3.44 -21.26 8.32
C LYS A 311 -2.66 -22.57 8.46
N TYR A 312 -2.01 -23.01 7.38
CA TYR A 312 -1.34 -24.31 7.27
C TYR A 312 0.18 -24.18 7.15
N ILE A 313 0.65 -23.08 6.56
CA ILE A 313 2.07 -22.81 6.30
C ILE A 313 2.48 -21.56 7.08
N ASP A 314 3.58 -21.64 7.78
CA ASP A 314 4.16 -20.46 8.47
C ASP A 314 4.40 -19.31 7.48
N ALA A 315 4.04 -18.09 7.89
CA ALA A 315 4.09 -16.90 7.04
C ALA A 315 5.48 -16.64 6.47
N GLN A 316 6.55 -16.92 7.22
CA GLN A 316 7.93 -16.78 6.79
C GLN A 316 8.30 -17.79 5.69
N LYS A 317 7.86 -19.06 5.85
CA LYS A 317 8.08 -20.09 4.83
C LYS A 317 7.33 -19.74 3.54
N LEU A 318 6.10 -19.25 3.68
CA LEU A 318 5.29 -18.83 2.54
C LEU A 318 5.90 -17.63 1.82
N LEU A 319 6.42 -16.64 2.55
CA LEU A 319 7.15 -15.51 2.00
C LEU A 319 8.38 -15.98 1.19
N LEU A 320 9.16 -16.91 1.74
CA LEU A 320 10.33 -17.48 1.06
C LEU A 320 9.95 -18.19 -0.25
N ILE A 321 8.91 -19.04 -0.20
CA ILE A 321 8.43 -19.78 -1.37
C ILE A 321 7.95 -18.80 -2.45
N TYR A 322 7.14 -17.81 -2.07
CA TYR A 322 6.62 -16.84 -3.01
C TYR A 322 7.71 -15.95 -3.62
N ALA A 323 8.72 -15.57 -2.83
CA ALA A 323 9.86 -14.81 -3.34
C ALA A 323 10.73 -15.63 -4.33
N LEU A 324 10.96 -16.91 -4.07
CA LEU A 324 11.66 -17.81 -4.99
C LEU A 324 10.87 -18.01 -6.30
N ILE A 325 9.55 -18.18 -6.22
CA ILE A 325 8.71 -18.26 -7.42
C ILE A 325 8.80 -16.97 -8.22
N ASN A 326 8.77 -15.81 -7.57
CA ASN A 326 8.89 -14.53 -8.27
C ASN A 326 10.25 -14.33 -8.94
N ILE A 327 11.34 -14.84 -8.37
CA ILE A 327 12.65 -14.84 -9.05
C ILE A 327 12.56 -15.67 -10.34
N LEU A 328 11.98 -16.87 -10.28
CA LEU A 328 11.81 -17.73 -11.47
C LEU A 328 10.92 -17.07 -12.53
N LEU A 329 9.84 -16.42 -12.10
CA LEU A 329 8.96 -15.68 -13.00
C LEU A 329 9.64 -14.45 -13.60
N CYS A 330 10.49 -13.74 -12.87
CA CYS A 330 11.30 -12.65 -13.43
C CYS A 330 12.28 -13.17 -14.49
N VAL A 331 12.94 -14.32 -14.25
CA VAL A 331 13.81 -14.96 -15.25
C VAL A 331 13.00 -15.32 -16.50
N LEU A 332 11.78 -15.86 -16.33
CA LEU A 332 10.88 -16.14 -17.45
C LEU A 332 10.51 -14.87 -18.20
N VAL A 333 10.18 -13.78 -17.50
CA VAL A 333 9.81 -12.49 -18.13
C VAL A 333 10.99 -11.87 -18.89
N ILE A 334 12.21 -11.99 -18.35
CA ILE A 334 13.42 -11.46 -18.99
C ILE A 334 13.73 -12.20 -20.30
N ASN A 335 13.57 -13.53 -20.32
CA ASN A 335 14.00 -14.37 -21.44
C ASN A 335 12.83 -14.85 -22.33
N GLY A 336 11.59 -14.66 -21.90
CA GLY A 336 10.40 -15.11 -22.60
C GLY A 336 9.99 -14.18 -23.75
N THR A 337 9.05 -14.64 -24.57
CA THR A 337 8.45 -13.86 -25.67
C THR A 337 6.95 -14.11 -25.73
N GLY A 338 6.21 -13.18 -26.32
CA GLY A 338 4.78 -13.33 -26.52
C GLY A 338 3.98 -13.33 -25.22
N MET A 339 2.83 -13.99 -25.25
CA MET A 339 1.85 -14.02 -24.15
C MET A 339 2.37 -14.65 -22.85
N ILE A 340 3.40 -15.48 -22.91
CA ILE A 340 3.98 -16.10 -21.71
C ILE A 340 4.60 -15.05 -20.78
N VAL A 341 5.12 -13.95 -21.33
CA VAL A 341 5.63 -12.82 -20.55
C VAL A 341 4.48 -12.14 -19.79
N VAL A 342 3.35 -11.90 -20.47
CA VAL A 342 2.17 -11.26 -19.88
C VAL A 342 1.59 -12.11 -18.75
N TYR A 343 1.46 -13.42 -18.97
CA TYR A 343 1.02 -14.34 -17.91
C TYR A 343 2.03 -14.44 -16.76
N GLY A 344 3.32 -14.36 -17.07
CA GLY A 344 4.39 -14.28 -16.07
C GLY A 344 4.25 -13.06 -15.17
N LEU A 345 3.96 -11.88 -15.74
CA LEU A 345 3.72 -10.63 -14.98
C LEU A 345 2.49 -10.74 -14.07
N ILE A 346 1.39 -11.33 -14.58
CA ILE A 346 0.17 -11.57 -13.78
C ILE A 346 0.46 -12.55 -12.64
N ALA A 347 1.25 -13.59 -12.89
CA ALA A 347 1.66 -14.53 -11.85
C ALA A 347 2.57 -13.87 -10.80
N ILE A 348 3.48 -12.96 -11.20
CA ILE A 348 4.29 -12.17 -10.26
C ILE A 348 3.36 -11.39 -9.31
N ALA A 349 2.29 -10.75 -9.83
CA ALA A 349 1.34 -10.02 -9.01
C ALA A 349 0.71 -10.91 -7.92
N PHE A 350 0.30 -12.13 -8.29
CA PHE A 350 -0.28 -13.09 -7.36
C PHE A 350 0.70 -13.42 -6.22
N PHE A 351 1.92 -13.80 -6.55
CA PHE A 351 2.91 -14.23 -5.55
C PHE A 351 3.52 -13.07 -4.75
N MET A 352 3.59 -11.85 -5.28
CA MET A 352 4.08 -10.71 -4.51
C MET A 352 3.03 -10.13 -3.54
N SER A 353 1.76 -10.48 -3.68
CA SER A 353 0.62 -9.83 -3.01
C SER A 353 0.67 -9.85 -1.48
N ILE A 354 1.21 -10.90 -0.85
CA ILE A 354 1.31 -11.03 0.62
C ILE A 354 2.61 -10.43 1.19
N MET A 355 3.55 -10.01 0.35
CA MET A 355 4.91 -9.67 0.82
C MET A 355 4.92 -8.43 1.70
N PHE A 356 4.20 -7.36 1.31
CA PHE A 356 4.13 -6.13 2.10
C PHE A 356 3.72 -6.39 3.57
N PRO A 357 2.52 -6.93 3.83
CA PRO A 357 2.05 -7.14 5.20
C PRO A 357 2.89 -8.17 5.96
N THR A 358 3.46 -9.14 5.26
CA THR A 358 4.30 -10.16 5.89
C THR A 358 5.65 -9.58 6.32
N ILE A 359 6.33 -8.85 5.44
CA ILE A 359 7.60 -8.17 5.77
C ILE A 359 7.39 -7.15 6.88
N PHE A 360 6.32 -6.35 6.80
CA PHE A 360 5.96 -5.37 7.81
C PHE A 360 5.79 -6.02 9.18
N SER A 361 4.90 -7.03 9.28
CA SER A 361 4.61 -7.73 10.53
C SER A 361 5.89 -8.37 11.13
N MET A 362 6.70 -9.02 10.29
CA MET A 362 7.96 -9.63 10.72
C MET A 362 9.02 -8.59 11.12
N GLY A 363 9.00 -7.41 10.50
CA GLY A 363 9.94 -6.32 10.79
C GLY A 363 9.70 -5.67 12.14
N ILE A 364 8.42 -5.56 12.56
CA ILE A 364 8.05 -4.97 13.86
C ILE A 364 7.94 -5.99 15.01
N GLU A 365 8.13 -7.28 14.73
CA GLU A 365 8.04 -8.34 15.72
C GLU A 365 9.07 -8.14 16.87
N ASP A 366 8.63 -8.29 18.12
CA ASP A 366 9.43 -8.17 19.35
C ASP A 366 10.07 -6.79 19.58
N LEU A 367 9.53 -5.73 19.00
CA LEU A 367 10.04 -4.37 19.23
C LEU A 367 9.54 -3.75 20.54
N GLY A 368 8.50 -4.30 21.17
CA GLY A 368 7.93 -3.77 22.41
C GLY A 368 7.61 -2.28 22.27
N HIS A 369 8.13 -1.45 23.18
CA HIS A 369 7.94 0.00 23.20
C HIS A 369 8.45 0.73 21.92
N ASN A 370 9.35 0.12 21.16
CA ASN A 370 9.85 0.67 19.90
C ASN A 370 8.95 0.38 18.67
N THR A 371 7.83 -0.35 18.82
CA THR A 371 6.96 -0.75 17.70
C THR A 371 6.46 0.44 16.89
N LYS A 372 6.08 1.54 17.55
CA LYS A 372 5.57 2.76 16.89
C LYS A 372 6.64 3.43 16.01
N ILE A 373 7.87 3.51 16.52
CA ILE A 373 9.02 4.03 15.77
C ILE A 373 9.40 3.07 14.64
N GLY A 374 9.45 1.77 14.93
CA GLY A 374 9.75 0.73 13.95
C GLY A 374 8.76 0.72 12.79
N SER A 375 7.47 0.87 13.08
CA SER A 375 6.41 1.01 12.07
C SER A 375 6.68 2.21 11.15
N SER A 376 6.98 3.38 11.73
CA SER A 376 7.30 4.59 10.96
C SER A 376 8.49 4.39 10.03
N LEU A 377 9.54 3.71 10.50
CA LEU A 377 10.74 3.44 9.70
C LEU A 377 10.46 2.50 8.53
N ILE A 378 9.61 1.48 8.74
CA ILE A 378 9.20 0.57 7.66
C ILE A 378 8.31 1.33 6.66
N VAL A 379 7.38 2.17 7.12
CA VAL A 379 6.54 2.99 6.22
C VAL A 379 7.39 4.00 5.44
N MET A 380 8.40 4.62 6.08
CA MET A 380 9.34 5.51 5.38
C MET A 380 10.08 4.80 4.24
N SER A 381 10.33 3.49 4.35
CA SER A 381 10.99 2.70 3.31
C SER A 381 10.16 2.48 2.04
N ILE A 382 8.86 2.85 2.04
CA ILE A 382 7.99 2.87 0.84
C ILE A 382 8.58 3.75 -0.27
N VAL A 383 9.46 4.69 0.06
CA VAL A 383 10.23 5.49 -0.91
C VAL A 383 11.01 4.65 -1.94
N GLY A 384 11.21 3.37 -1.70
CA GLY A 384 11.74 2.42 -2.69
C GLY A 384 10.93 2.39 -3.99
N GLY A 385 9.61 2.65 -3.90
CA GLY A 385 8.71 2.80 -5.05
C GLY A 385 8.98 4.05 -5.91
N ALA A 386 9.62 5.08 -5.36
CA ALA A 386 10.06 6.24 -6.13
C ALA A 386 11.45 6.04 -6.75
N LEU A 387 12.33 5.29 -6.09
CA LEU A 387 13.75 5.24 -6.46
C LEU A 387 14.10 4.11 -7.42
N LEU A 388 13.43 2.97 -7.34
CA LEU A 388 13.78 1.78 -8.15
C LEU A 388 13.20 1.79 -9.57
N PRO A 389 11.99 2.31 -9.86
CA PRO A 389 11.47 2.39 -11.23
C PRO A 389 12.37 3.21 -12.18
N PRO A 390 12.92 4.37 -11.79
CA PRO A 390 13.91 5.08 -12.61
C PRO A 390 15.15 4.24 -12.94
N VAL A 391 15.61 3.39 -12.00
CA VAL A 391 16.74 2.49 -12.24
C VAL A 391 16.39 1.46 -13.32
N LEU A 392 15.17 0.87 -13.27
CA LEU A 392 14.68 -0.01 -14.33
C LEU A 392 14.63 0.71 -15.66
N GLY A 393 14.07 1.93 -15.69
CA GLY A 393 14.02 2.77 -16.90
C GLY A 393 15.40 3.03 -17.50
N MET A 394 16.37 3.41 -16.67
CA MET A 394 17.76 3.63 -17.13
C MET A 394 18.40 2.37 -17.74
N ILE A 395 18.15 1.19 -17.16
CA ILE A 395 18.66 -0.08 -17.72
C ILE A 395 17.95 -0.37 -19.04
N SER A 396 16.63 -0.19 -19.10
CA SER A 396 15.84 -0.35 -20.32
C SER A 396 16.38 0.52 -21.47
N ASP A 397 16.61 1.81 -21.20
CA ASP A 397 17.08 2.76 -22.18
C ASP A 397 18.52 2.45 -22.66
N LYS A 398 19.42 2.11 -21.74
CA LYS A 398 20.81 1.76 -22.07
C LYS A 398 20.93 0.46 -22.86
N THR A 399 20.05 -0.49 -22.63
CA THR A 399 20.10 -1.82 -23.29
C THR A 399 19.18 -1.92 -24.50
N GLY A 400 18.34 -0.92 -24.74
CA GLY A 400 17.30 -0.94 -25.78
C GLY A 400 16.21 -1.99 -25.54
N SER A 401 16.12 -2.57 -24.32
CA SER A 401 15.16 -3.62 -23.99
C SER A 401 14.56 -3.43 -22.60
N ILE A 402 13.25 -3.30 -22.54
CA ILE A 402 12.51 -3.24 -21.29
C ILE A 402 12.67 -4.53 -20.47
N GLN A 403 12.82 -5.69 -21.14
CA GLN A 403 13.00 -6.98 -20.48
C GLN A 403 14.29 -7.01 -19.63
N ASN A 404 15.38 -6.40 -20.14
CA ASN A 404 16.63 -6.28 -19.37
C ASN A 404 16.46 -5.44 -18.12
N GLY A 405 15.55 -4.44 -18.12
CA GLY A 405 15.20 -3.65 -16.95
C GLY A 405 14.62 -4.49 -15.81
N TYR A 406 13.97 -5.61 -16.11
CA TYR A 406 13.40 -6.51 -15.10
C TYR A 406 14.43 -7.25 -14.24
N ILE A 407 15.73 -7.07 -14.48
CA ILE A 407 16.78 -7.42 -13.52
C ILE A 407 16.57 -6.68 -12.18
N VAL A 408 15.97 -5.48 -12.19
CA VAL A 408 15.73 -4.71 -10.97
C VAL A 408 14.74 -5.41 -10.06
N PRO A 409 13.48 -5.73 -10.46
CA PRO A 409 12.56 -6.49 -9.60
C PRO A 409 13.10 -7.88 -9.25
N LEU A 410 13.85 -8.55 -10.14
CA LEU A 410 14.51 -9.80 -9.83
C LEU A 410 15.44 -9.66 -8.63
N MET A 411 16.34 -8.67 -8.63
CA MET A 411 17.27 -8.40 -7.52
C MET A 411 16.52 -8.01 -6.25
N CYS A 412 15.41 -7.31 -6.36
CA CYS A 412 14.55 -7.00 -5.23
C CYS A 412 14.00 -8.28 -4.57
N PHE A 413 13.50 -9.24 -5.35
CA PHE A 413 13.03 -10.51 -4.81
C PHE A 413 14.15 -11.35 -4.20
N VAL A 414 15.39 -11.27 -4.72
CA VAL A 414 16.57 -11.89 -4.09
C VAL A 414 16.79 -11.32 -2.68
N VAL A 415 16.68 -10.00 -2.49
CA VAL A 415 16.79 -9.37 -1.16
C VAL A 415 15.69 -9.90 -0.21
N ILE A 416 14.47 -10.09 -0.71
CA ILE A 416 13.36 -10.64 0.08
C ILE A 416 13.64 -12.10 0.49
N VAL A 417 14.21 -12.91 -0.41
CA VAL A 417 14.66 -14.28 -0.08
C VAL A 417 15.67 -14.28 1.05
N PHE A 418 16.69 -13.40 1.00
CA PHE A 418 17.67 -13.28 2.08
C PHE A 418 17.02 -12.86 3.41
N PHE A 419 16.10 -11.92 3.38
CA PHE A 419 15.35 -11.51 4.57
C PHE A 419 14.57 -12.69 5.17
N ALA A 420 13.79 -13.40 4.35
CA ALA A 420 12.99 -14.53 4.80
C ALA A 420 13.88 -15.68 5.33
N PHE A 421 15.03 -15.93 4.69
CA PHE A 421 15.96 -16.98 5.11
C PHE A 421 16.67 -16.64 6.43
N ALA A 422 17.15 -15.42 6.60
CA ALA A 422 17.80 -14.96 7.84
C ALA A 422 16.86 -15.08 9.04
N ARG A 423 15.57 -14.81 8.85
CA ARG A 423 14.54 -14.95 9.88
C ARG A 423 14.32 -16.43 10.29
N ARG A 424 14.41 -17.35 9.33
CA ARG A 424 14.27 -18.79 9.60
C ARG A 424 15.37 -19.30 10.53
N LYS A 425 16.62 -18.90 10.30
CA LYS A 425 17.79 -19.33 11.08
C LYS A 425 17.67 -18.89 12.54
N ASN A 426 17.21 -17.66 12.78
CA ASN A 426 17.07 -17.14 14.16
C ASN A 426 15.98 -17.89 14.96
N ARG A 427 14.89 -18.31 14.31
CA ARG A 427 13.80 -19.07 14.97
C ARG A 427 14.24 -20.49 15.34
N ILE A 428 15.04 -21.15 14.50
CA ILE A 428 15.57 -22.49 14.77
C ILE A 428 16.54 -22.43 15.96
N ASN A 429 17.40 -21.41 16.02
CA ASN A 429 18.38 -21.27 17.09
C ASN A 429 17.71 -20.96 18.45
N ASN A 430 16.62 -20.20 18.48
CA ASN A 430 15.88 -19.92 19.72
C ASN A 430 15.15 -21.16 20.24
N ASN A 431 14.57 -21.97 19.35
CA ASN A 431 13.88 -23.23 19.75
C ASN A 431 14.86 -24.37 20.11
N ALA A 432 16.13 -24.26 19.76
CA ALA A 432 17.17 -25.23 20.13
C ALA A 432 17.89 -24.85 21.42
N GLY A 433 17.60 -23.67 21.98
CA GLY A 433 18.16 -23.15 23.24
C GLY A 433 17.18 -23.19 24.42
N GLU A 434 15.93 -23.61 24.20
CA GLU A 434 14.93 -24.01 25.21
C GLU A 434 14.89 -25.55 25.35
#